data_0e42775c9a7ef6ad5111a77815d1dabc
#
_entry.id   0e42775c9a7ef6ad5111a77815d1dabc
#
_cell.length_a   1.000
_cell.length_b   1.000
_cell.length_c   1.000
_cell.angle_alpha   90.00
_cell.angle_beta   90.00
_cell.angle_gamma   90.00
#
_symmetry.space_group_name_H-M   'P 1'
#
loop_
_entity.id
_entity.type
_entity.pdbx_description
1 polymer ?
#
loop_
_entity_poly.entity_id
_entity_poly.type
_entity_poly.pdbx_seq_one_letter_code
_entity_poly.pdbx_strand_id
1 'polypeptide(L)'
;MRAYERLLNYVVVHTASDEFSETTPTTQRQFDLANMLVPEMKALGIEDARVSDLCCVYGTLPATLGYEDAPAIGLIAHLDTVPDFCGEHVKPRIIENYDGGDVVLGDSGRTLSPAQFPHLPSLKGRTLIVTDGTTVLGADDKAGIAEIMTVVEHLIKENIPHGKICIAFTPDEEVGSGASALDLDAFGADYAYTIDGGEEGEITYENFNACAAKFVINGFNVHPGSAKDTMVNALNVAWELHQMLPAADRPEHTEGYEGFYHLTDMSGNVEKAEMQYIVRDHDLAAFELRKKELKHIQAVLNGRYGEGTVELTITEQYRNMSEKILPHFHLIENAKAAAEEIGLKPLIVPVRGGTDGAQLSFRGLPCPDIGTGGYAYHGPYEHITAESMDLSVDLILGVLKRYASFKAGE
;
A
#
# COMPACT_ATOMS: atom_id res chain seq x y z
N MET A 1 16.17 -1.06 21.68
CA MET A 1 15.58 -2.32 21.14
C MET A 1 15.76 -2.24 19.62
N ARG A 2 16.14 -3.31 18.93
CA ARG A 2 16.19 -3.31 17.46
C ARG A 2 14.77 -3.38 16.87
N ALA A 3 14.57 -2.89 15.65
CA ALA A 3 13.24 -2.84 15.03
C ALA A 3 12.60 -4.24 14.91
N TYR A 4 13.37 -5.27 14.52
CA TYR A 4 12.84 -6.63 14.41
C TYR A 4 12.34 -7.20 15.76
N GLU A 5 12.95 -6.81 16.90
CA GLU A 5 12.50 -7.26 18.22
C GLU A 5 11.11 -6.67 18.57
N ARG A 6 10.82 -5.45 18.10
CA ARG A 6 9.48 -4.84 18.18
C ARG A 6 8.51 -5.56 17.24
N LEU A 7 8.93 -5.78 16.01
CA LEU A 7 8.12 -6.50 15.01
C LEU A 7 7.61 -7.82 15.57
N LEU A 8 8.47 -8.63 16.21
CA LEU A 8 8.07 -9.91 16.79
C LEU A 8 6.98 -9.78 17.87
N ASN A 9 6.92 -8.66 18.58
CA ASN A 9 5.84 -8.38 19.54
C ASN A 9 4.55 -7.91 18.85
N TYR A 10 4.65 -7.21 17.72
CA TYR A 10 3.50 -6.63 17.02
C TYR A 10 2.80 -7.65 16.11
N VAL A 11 3.55 -8.51 15.43
CA VAL A 11 2.97 -9.48 14.48
C VAL A 11 2.07 -10.52 15.14
N VAL A 12 2.23 -10.80 16.43
CA VAL A 12 1.38 -11.73 17.16
C VAL A 12 0.01 -11.15 17.53
N VAL A 13 -0.17 -9.84 17.38
CA VAL A 13 -1.46 -9.17 17.57
C VAL A 13 -2.26 -9.27 16.27
N HIS A 14 -3.45 -9.86 16.32
CA HIS A 14 -4.32 -10.01 15.15
C HIS A 14 -5.00 -8.68 14.82
N THR A 15 -4.76 -8.14 13.63
CA THR A 15 -5.26 -6.83 13.20
C THR A 15 -5.86 -6.82 11.79
N ALA A 16 -6.16 -7.99 11.19
CA ALA A 16 -6.70 -8.03 9.84
C ALA A 16 -7.94 -7.15 9.68
N SER A 17 -7.97 -6.34 8.62
CA SER A 17 -9.13 -5.54 8.19
C SER A 17 -10.24 -6.43 7.61
N ASP A 18 -11.35 -5.83 7.18
CA ASP A 18 -12.50 -6.51 6.56
C ASP A 18 -13.05 -5.64 5.43
N GLU A 19 -12.87 -6.09 4.18
CA GLU A 19 -13.29 -5.38 2.97
C GLU A 19 -14.82 -5.24 2.83
N PHE A 20 -15.60 -6.03 3.58
CA PHE A 20 -17.07 -5.98 3.55
C PHE A 20 -17.66 -5.12 4.67
N SER A 21 -16.85 -4.60 5.57
CA SER A 21 -17.29 -3.75 6.67
C SER A 21 -17.51 -2.31 6.19
N GLU A 22 -18.57 -1.67 6.70
CA GLU A 22 -18.86 -0.26 6.46
C GLU A 22 -18.42 0.64 7.63
N THR A 23 -17.75 0.09 8.64
CA THR A 23 -17.28 0.85 9.81
C THR A 23 -15.81 1.26 9.65
N THR A 24 -15.37 2.27 10.43
CA THR A 24 -13.96 2.63 10.60
C THR A 24 -13.62 2.61 12.10
N PRO A 25 -12.65 1.78 12.55
CA PRO A 25 -11.97 0.78 11.74
C PRO A 25 -12.94 -0.33 11.28
N THR A 26 -12.57 -1.00 10.19
CA THR A 26 -13.36 -2.10 9.64
C THR A 26 -13.43 -3.29 10.59
N THR A 27 -12.44 -3.44 11.47
CA THR A 27 -12.42 -4.44 12.54
C THR A 27 -11.96 -3.84 13.87
N GLN A 28 -12.66 -4.16 14.95
CA GLN A 28 -12.33 -3.67 16.30
C GLN A 28 -10.98 -4.20 16.83
N ARG A 29 -10.50 -5.32 16.30
CA ARG A 29 -9.22 -5.94 16.70
C ARG A 29 -8.01 -5.05 16.42
N GLN A 30 -8.10 -4.07 15.52
CA GLN A 30 -7.04 -3.11 15.25
C GLN A 30 -6.73 -2.23 16.47
N PHE A 31 -7.74 -1.97 17.33
CA PHE A 31 -7.52 -1.29 18.60
C PHE A 31 -6.60 -2.03 19.55
N ASP A 32 -6.45 -3.35 19.43
CA ASP A 32 -5.58 -4.13 20.32
C ASP A 32 -4.11 -3.69 20.12
N LEU A 33 -3.66 -3.56 18.87
CA LEU A 33 -2.34 -3.03 18.57
C LEU A 33 -2.22 -1.54 18.89
N ALA A 34 -3.21 -0.73 18.49
CA ALA A 34 -3.22 0.70 18.76
C ALA A 34 -3.06 1.01 20.27
N ASN A 35 -3.81 0.29 21.12
CA ASN A 35 -3.74 0.42 22.57
C ASN A 35 -2.44 -0.13 23.18
N MET A 36 -1.75 -1.07 22.51
CA MET A 36 -0.44 -1.54 22.91
C MET A 36 0.65 -0.51 22.60
N LEU A 37 0.54 0.21 21.49
CA LEU A 37 1.54 1.19 21.05
C LEU A 37 1.56 2.46 21.91
N VAL A 38 0.39 2.96 22.35
CA VAL A 38 0.33 4.20 23.13
C VAL A 38 1.14 4.16 24.43
N PRO A 39 1.08 3.14 25.30
CA PRO A 39 1.95 3.03 26.46
C PRO A 39 3.43 2.97 26.10
N GLU A 40 3.80 2.28 25.00
CA GLU A 40 5.18 2.21 24.53
C GLU A 40 5.67 3.58 24.07
N MET A 41 4.87 4.32 23.27
CA MET A 41 5.18 5.69 22.85
C MET A 41 5.41 6.60 24.07
N LYS A 42 4.53 6.52 25.08
CA LYS A 42 4.69 7.31 26.32
C LYS A 42 5.95 6.93 27.09
N ALA A 43 6.29 5.65 27.14
CA ALA A 43 7.53 5.19 27.78
C ALA A 43 8.80 5.68 27.04
N LEU A 44 8.71 5.93 25.74
CA LEU A 44 9.76 6.58 24.95
C LEU A 44 9.81 8.11 25.14
N GLY A 45 8.81 8.74 25.74
CA GLY A 45 8.76 10.19 25.99
C GLY A 45 7.79 10.96 25.08
N ILE A 46 6.96 10.28 24.31
CA ILE A 46 5.89 10.90 23.51
C ILE A 46 4.65 11.04 24.41
N GLU A 47 4.58 12.15 25.16
CA GLU A 47 3.58 12.31 26.23
C GLU A 47 2.14 12.46 25.70
N ASP A 48 1.97 13.05 24.51
CA ASP A 48 0.67 13.28 23.87
C ASP A 48 0.12 12.07 23.12
N ALA A 49 0.82 10.94 23.16
CA ALA A 49 0.41 9.71 22.49
C ALA A 49 -1.02 9.29 22.88
N ARG A 50 -1.86 9.07 21.87
CA ARG A 50 -3.28 8.75 22.03
C ARG A 50 -3.81 7.94 20.87
N VAL A 51 -4.93 7.25 21.07
CA VAL A 51 -5.76 6.63 20.03
C VAL A 51 -7.01 7.46 19.84
N SER A 52 -7.42 7.68 18.59
CA SER A 52 -8.70 8.31 18.26
C SER A 52 -9.85 7.30 18.24
N ASP A 53 -11.09 7.80 18.16
CA ASP A 53 -12.29 6.97 18.01
C ASP A 53 -12.31 6.18 16.68
N LEU A 54 -11.54 6.65 15.68
CA LEU A 54 -11.35 5.98 14.39
C LEU A 54 -10.12 5.06 14.38
N CYS A 55 -9.57 4.70 15.55
CA CYS A 55 -8.40 3.82 15.69
C CYS A 55 -7.07 4.40 15.15
N CYS A 56 -6.97 5.68 14.78
CA CYS A 56 -5.68 6.27 14.49
C CYS A 56 -4.90 6.52 15.78
N VAL A 57 -3.65 6.09 15.80
CA VAL A 57 -2.68 6.45 16.85
C VAL A 57 -1.98 7.75 16.44
N TYR A 58 -1.84 8.66 17.37
CA TYR A 58 -1.10 9.92 17.18
C TYR A 58 -0.05 10.09 18.26
N GLY A 59 1.04 10.73 17.91
CA GLY A 59 2.05 11.20 18.84
C GLY A 59 2.94 12.27 18.23
N THR A 60 3.49 13.13 19.08
CA THR A 60 4.38 14.22 18.65
C THR A 60 5.68 14.18 19.42
N LEU A 61 6.80 14.18 18.74
CA LEU A 61 8.10 14.46 19.30
C LEU A 61 8.44 15.93 18.99
N PRO A 62 8.46 16.83 20.00
CA PRO A 62 8.79 18.24 19.80
C PRO A 62 10.18 18.43 19.21
N ALA A 63 10.38 19.49 18.43
CA ALA A 63 11.69 19.84 17.91
C ALA A 63 12.73 19.99 19.05
N THR A 64 13.96 19.60 18.78
CA THR A 64 15.09 19.91 19.70
C THR A 64 15.36 21.41 19.71
N LEU A 65 15.90 21.91 20.82
CA LEU A 65 16.20 23.33 20.99
C LEU A 65 17.07 23.88 19.85
N GLY A 66 16.57 24.91 19.18
CA GLY A 66 17.22 25.55 18.02
C GLY A 66 16.86 24.96 16.66
N TYR A 67 15.92 24.01 16.61
CA TYR A 67 15.41 23.37 15.38
C TYR A 67 13.88 23.56 15.20
N GLU A 68 13.28 24.49 15.93
CA GLU A 68 11.85 24.77 15.94
C GLU A 68 11.33 25.33 14.61
N ASP A 69 12.21 25.96 13.82
CA ASP A 69 11.91 26.51 12.50
C ASP A 69 12.03 25.47 11.37
N ALA A 70 12.49 24.25 11.66
CA ALA A 70 12.55 23.17 10.70
C ALA A 70 11.12 22.66 10.36
N PRO A 71 10.87 22.21 9.12
CA PRO A 71 9.57 21.64 8.77
C PRO A 71 9.17 20.48 9.68
N ALA A 72 7.91 20.41 10.04
CA ALA A 72 7.35 19.28 10.77
C ALA A 72 7.22 18.07 9.84
N ILE A 73 7.90 16.98 10.15
CA ILE A 73 7.89 15.75 9.33
C ILE A 73 7.01 14.70 9.97
N GLY A 74 6.08 14.20 9.18
CA GLY A 74 5.21 13.07 9.53
C GLY A 74 5.86 11.74 9.18
N LEU A 75 5.71 10.75 10.07
CA LEU A 75 6.03 9.35 9.83
C LEU A 75 4.74 8.54 10.05
N ILE A 76 4.35 7.78 9.04
CA ILE A 76 3.06 7.07 9.01
C ILE A 76 3.31 5.60 8.66
N ALA A 77 2.58 4.71 9.32
CA ALA A 77 2.52 3.28 9.03
C ALA A 77 1.10 2.78 9.33
N HIS A 78 0.69 1.61 8.82
CA HIS A 78 -0.64 1.13 9.10
C HIS A 78 -0.70 -0.01 10.13
N LEU A 79 -1.83 -0.12 10.83
CA LEU A 79 -2.07 -1.07 11.92
C LEU A 79 -2.56 -2.42 11.41
N ASP A 80 -3.38 -2.39 10.37
CA ASP A 80 -4.07 -3.57 9.87
C ASP A 80 -3.14 -4.47 9.05
N THR A 81 -3.60 -5.66 8.78
CA THR A 81 -3.02 -6.60 7.83
C THR A 81 -4.09 -6.99 6.82
N VAL A 82 -3.65 -7.42 5.66
CA VAL A 82 -4.52 -7.83 4.55
C VAL A 82 -5.60 -8.84 4.99
N PRO A 83 -6.85 -8.70 4.49
CA PRO A 83 -7.91 -9.68 4.77
C PRO A 83 -7.82 -10.95 3.90
N ASP A 84 -7.07 -10.93 2.78
CA ASP A 84 -7.00 -12.00 1.80
C ASP A 84 -6.36 -13.29 2.31
N PHE A 85 -5.52 -13.20 3.35
CA PHE A 85 -4.88 -14.34 3.96
C PHE A 85 -4.91 -14.27 5.49
N CYS A 86 -4.86 -15.42 6.16
CA CYS A 86 -4.97 -15.50 7.62
C CYS A 86 -3.87 -14.68 8.31
N GLY A 87 -4.25 -13.75 9.18
CA GLY A 87 -3.37 -12.96 10.05
C GLY A 87 -3.54 -13.29 11.55
N GLU A 88 -4.22 -14.42 11.88
CA GLU A 88 -4.48 -14.84 13.26
C GLU A 88 -3.51 -15.93 13.69
N HIS A 89 -3.03 -15.82 14.93
CA HIS A 89 -2.07 -16.77 15.52
C HIS A 89 -0.73 -16.86 14.78
N VAL A 90 -0.22 -15.74 14.34
CA VAL A 90 1.08 -15.63 13.66
C VAL A 90 2.19 -16.22 14.56
N LYS A 91 3.01 -17.09 13.97
CA LYS A 91 4.16 -17.74 14.62
C LYS A 91 5.44 -17.35 13.90
N PRO A 92 6.03 -16.20 14.24
CA PRO A 92 7.26 -15.76 13.62
C PRO A 92 8.40 -16.70 13.97
N ARG A 93 9.24 -17.01 12.96
CA ARG A 93 10.45 -17.83 13.13
C ARG A 93 11.66 -17.06 12.65
N ILE A 94 12.69 -17.02 13.47
CA ILE A 94 13.97 -16.38 13.16
C ILE A 94 14.93 -17.47 12.65
N ILE A 95 15.62 -17.15 11.55
CA ILE A 95 16.67 -17.97 10.95
C ILE A 95 17.93 -17.12 10.91
N GLU A 96 18.79 -17.31 11.91
CA GLU A 96 20.07 -16.62 11.98
C GLU A 96 21.02 -17.11 10.91
N ASN A 97 21.84 -16.20 10.38
CA ASN A 97 22.85 -16.50 9.37
C ASN A 97 22.29 -17.33 8.20
N TYR A 98 21.17 -16.85 7.65
CA TYR A 98 20.48 -17.50 6.53
C TYR A 98 21.43 -17.85 5.39
N ASP A 99 21.34 -19.05 4.86
CA ASP A 99 22.29 -19.56 3.85
C ASP A 99 21.97 -19.15 2.41
N GLY A 100 20.80 -18.54 2.17
CA GLY A 100 20.32 -18.11 0.86
C GLY A 100 19.56 -19.20 0.09
N GLY A 101 19.30 -20.36 0.69
CA GLY A 101 18.62 -21.51 0.10
C GLY A 101 17.15 -21.65 0.48
N ASP A 102 16.62 -22.85 0.29
CA ASP A 102 15.24 -23.20 0.60
C ASP A 102 14.95 -23.16 2.11
N VAL A 103 13.79 -22.61 2.47
CA VAL A 103 13.27 -22.58 3.84
C VAL A 103 11.93 -23.29 3.91
N VAL A 104 11.87 -24.43 4.59
CA VAL A 104 10.59 -25.11 4.89
C VAL A 104 9.82 -24.30 5.94
N LEU A 105 8.58 -23.94 5.63
CA LEU A 105 7.72 -23.14 6.50
C LEU A 105 6.87 -24.04 7.40
N GLY A 106 7.43 -24.41 8.57
CA GLY A 106 6.76 -25.27 9.55
C GLY A 106 6.28 -26.59 8.94
N ASP A 107 5.09 -27.01 9.35
CA ASP A 107 4.42 -28.22 8.84
C ASP A 107 3.38 -27.91 7.75
N SER A 108 3.37 -26.68 7.20
CA SER A 108 2.41 -26.23 6.18
C SER A 108 2.55 -26.92 4.81
N GLY A 109 3.66 -27.62 4.58
CA GLY A 109 4.03 -28.17 3.28
C GLY A 109 4.55 -27.13 2.28
N ARG A 110 4.71 -25.87 2.70
CA ARG A 110 5.24 -24.78 1.87
C ARG A 110 6.75 -24.64 2.06
N THR A 111 7.41 -24.24 0.98
CA THR A 111 8.85 -23.94 0.98
C THR A 111 9.07 -22.59 0.35
N LEU A 112 9.69 -21.67 1.09
CA LEU A 112 10.21 -20.40 0.56
C LEU A 112 11.50 -20.73 -0.19
N SER A 113 11.50 -20.59 -1.52
CA SER A 113 12.57 -21.08 -2.39
C SER A 113 13.11 -20.02 -3.34
N PRO A 114 14.44 -19.95 -3.59
CA PRO A 114 15.03 -19.09 -4.62
C PRO A 114 14.49 -19.33 -6.03
N ALA A 115 13.96 -20.50 -6.31
CA ALA A 115 13.33 -20.79 -7.60
C ALA A 115 12.05 -19.97 -7.82
N GLN A 116 11.35 -19.64 -6.74
CA GLN A 116 10.13 -18.81 -6.74
C GLN A 116 10.44 -17.37 -6.37
N PHE A 117 11.40 -17.14 -5.48
CA PHE A 117 11.81 -15.84 -4.96
C PHE A 117 13.30 -15.58 -5.22
N PRO A 118 13.66 -15.08 -6.43
CA PRO A 118 15.07 -14.99 -6.87
C PRO A 118 15.96 -14.06 -6.05
N HIS A 119 15.39 -13.19 -5.20
CA HIS A 119 16.13 -12.28 -4.31
C HIS A 119 16.72 -12.99 -3.08
N LEU A 120 16.19 -14.16 -2.68
CA LEU A 120 16.62 -14.87 -1.46
C LEU A 120 18.14 -15.08 -1.33
N PRO A 121 18.89 -15.43 -2.38
CA PRO A 121 20.34 -15.56 -2.29
C PRO A 121 21.06 -14.26 -1.89
N SER A 122 20.49 -13.09 -2.17
CA SER A 122 21.05 -11.79 -1.77
C SER A 122 20.94 -11.54 -0.26
N LEU A 123 20.03 -12.24 0.42
CA LEU A 123 19.81 -12.16 1.86
C LEU A 123 20.72 -13.11 2.66
N LYS A 124 21.64 -13.82 1.98
CA LYS A 124 22.58 -14.73 2.64
C LYS A 124 23.41 -14.04 3.72
N GLY A 125 23.49 -14.68 4.89
CA GLY A 125 24.22 -14.19 6.06
C GLY A 125 23.39 -13.29 6.97
N ARG A 126 22.18 -12.90 6.55
CA ARG A 126 21.25 -12.08 7.35
C ARG A 126 20.40 -12.94 8.29
N THR A 127 19.75 -12.27 9.19
CA THR A 127 18.75 -12.85 10.10
C THR A 127 17.37 -12.78 9.44
N LEU A 128 16.94 -13.87 8.84
CA LEU A 128 15.66 -13.96 8.13
C LEU A 128 14.51 -14.23 9.10
N ILE A 129 13.41 -13.52 8.95
CA ILE A 129 12.18 -13.67 9.74
C ILE A 129 11.07 -14.11 8.79
N VAL A 130 10.42 -15.24 9.11
CA VAL A 130 9.36 -15.89 8.33
C VAL A 130 8.24 -16.37 9.28
N THR A 131 7.13 -16.86 8.71
CA THR A 131 6.08 -17.57 9.45
C THR A 131 6.24 -19.09 9.37
N ASP A 132 5.29 -19.82 9.94
CA ASP A 132 5.14 -21.27 9.75
C ASP A 132 4.44 -21.64 8.42
N GLY A 133 4.11 -20.65 7.60
CA GLY A 133 3.44 -20.81 6.30
C GLY A 133 1.92 -21.00 6.40
N THR A 134 1.31 -20.80 7.57
CA THR A 134 -0.15 -20.87 7.74
C THR A 134 -0.79 -19.50 7.82
N THR A 135 0.00 -18.44 8.02
CA THR A 135 -0.44 -17.05 8.13
C THR A 135 0.43 -16.13 7.29
N VAL A 136 0.00 -14.86 7.09
CA VAL A 136 0.93 -13.77 6.77
C VAL A 136 1.92 -13.59 7.92
N LEU A 137 3.05 -12.93 7.70
CA LEU A 137 3.92 -12.45 8.78
C LEU A 137 3.33 -11.20 9.43
N GLY A 138 2.74 -10.32 8.62
CA GLY A 138 2.27 -9.00 9.02
C GLY A 138 3.41 -8.00 9.16
N ALA A 139 4.52 -8.22 8.42
CA ALA A 139 5.56 -7.21 8.25
C ALA A 139 5.01 -5.99 7.52
N ASP A 140 4.09 -6.19 6.63
CA ASP A 140 3.20 -5.21 6.05
C ASP A 140 1.98 -5.01 6.97
N ASP A 141 1.88 -3.87 7.77
CA ASP A 141 2.96 -2.87 7.86
C ASP A 141 3.45 -2.68 9.31
N LYS A 142 3.43 -3.76 10.11
CA LYS A 142 3.97 -3.71 11.48
C LYS A 142 5.50 -3.53 11.50
N ALA A 143 6.18 -3.73 10.35
CA ALA A 143 7.59 -3.40 10.22
C ALA A 143 7.78 -1.88 10.23
N GLY A 144 6.99 -1.13 9.45
CA GLY A 144 7.03 0.34 9.46
C GLY A 144 6.73 0.91 10.84
N ILE A 145 5.74 0.36 11.56
CA ILE A 145 5.48 0.73 12.96
C ILE A 145 6.74 0.50 13.82
N ALA A 146 7.36 -0.67 13.72
CA ALA A 146 8.54 -1.04 14.51
C ALA A 146 9.76 -0.16 14.19
N GLU A 147 9.93 0.18 12.93
CA GLU A 147 11.00 1.07 12.45
C GLU A 147 10.80 2.49 12.94
N ILE A 148 9.61 3.08 12.81
CA ILE A 148 9.27 4.41 13.33
C ILE A 148 9.51 4.48 14.85
N MET A 149 9.04 3.49 15.60
CA MET A 149 9.25 3.43 17.05
C MET A 149 10.73 3.30 17.43
N THR A 150 11.53 2.63 16.60
CA THR A 150 12.97 2.49 16.80
C THR A 150 13.70 3.79 16.45
N VAL A 151 13.32 4.48 15.38
CA VAL A 151 13.82 5.82 15.03
C VAL A 151 13.61 6.79 16.19
N VAL A 152 12.41 6.84 16.76
CA VAL A 152 12.09 7.69 17.93
C VAL A 152 12.97 7.35 19.12
N GLU A 153 13.15 6.06 19.41
CA GLU A 153 14.04 5.64 20.49
C GLU A 153 15.49 6.13 20.29
N HIS A 154 16.01 6.04 19.06
CA HIS A 154 17.37 6.53 18.73
C HIS A 154 17.47 8.06 18.87
N LEU A 155 16.51 8.82 18.32
CA LEU A 155 16.49 10.27 18.41
C LEU A 155 16.58 10.75 19.86
N ILE A 156 15.80 10.13 20.74
CA ILE A 156 15.74 10.52 22.16
C ILE A 156 16.98 10.06 22.93
N LYS A 157 17.39 8.81 22.80
CA LYS A 157 18.50 8.24 23.57
C LYS A 157 19.87 8.82 23.19
N GLU A 158 20.05 9.09 21.90
CA GLU A 158 21.32 9.58 21.38
C GLU A 158 21.34 11.10 21.29
N ASN A 159 20.25 11.78 21.67
CA ASN A 159 20.08 13.25 21.59
C ASN A 159 20.37 13.79 20.19
N ILE A 160 19.83 13.11 19.15
CA ILE A 160 20.01 13.52 17.76
C ILE A 160 19.16 14.76 17.49
N PRO A 161 19.73 15.87 16.98
CA PRO A 161 18.97 17.07 16.62
C PRO A 161 17.95 16.79 15.53
N HIS A 162 16.72 17.29 15.73
CA HIS A 162 15.61 17.13 14.78
C HIS A 162 14.58 18.26 14.90
N GLY A 163 13.85 18.55 13.83
CA GLY A 163 12.64 19.34 13.84
C GLY A 163 11.48 18.62 14.53
N LYS A 164 10.28 19.20 14.50
CA LYS A 164 9.06 18.52 14.98
C LYS A 164 8.82 17.25 14.18
N ILE A 165 8.57 16.13 14.87
CA ILE A 165 8.19 14.85 14.24
C ILE A 165 6.78 14.50 14.67
N CYS A 166 5.91 14.27 13.70
CA CYS A 166 4.53 13.83 13.89
C CYS A 166 4.45 12.34 13.55
N ILE A 167 3.83 11.53 14.40
CA ILE A 167 3.72 10.09 14.23
C ILE A 167 2.25 9.75 14.13
N ALA A 168 1.89 8.96 13.14
CA ALA A 168 0.56 8.37 13.06
C ALA A 168 0.63 6.89 12.65
N PHE A 169 -0.27 6.09 13.26
CA PHE A 169 -0.52 4.74 12.77
C PHE A 169 -1.99 4.64 12.40
N THR A 170 -2.27 4.35 11.13
CA THR A 170 -3.61 4.36 10.53
C THR A 170 -4.25 2.98 10.54
N PRO A 171 -5.58 2.86 10.69
CA PRO A 171 -6.30 1.62 10.44
C PRO A 171 -6.61 1.47 8.95
N ASP A 172 -7.02 0.27 8.50
CA ASP A 172 -7.75 0.02 7.25
C ASP A 172 -7.03 0.47 5.94
N GLU A 173 -5.70 0.50 5.92
CA GLU A 173 -4.93 0.78 4.70
C GLU A 173 -5.22 -0.28 3.64
N GLU A 174 -5.17 -1.54 4.02
CA GLU A 174 -5.30 -2.72 3.15
C GLU A 174 -6.67 -2.84 2.45
N VAL A 175 -7.64 -2.07 2.91
CA VAL A 175 -8.95 -1.91 2.26
C VAL A 175 -9.16 -0.50 1.69
N GLY A 176 -8.08 0.31 1.62
CA GLY A 176 -8.06 1.62 0.98
C GLY A 176 -8.74 2.74 1.76
N SER A 177 -8.93 2.59 3.07
CA SER A 177 -9.64 3.57 3.91
C SER A 177 -8.77 4.28 4.95
N GLY A 178 -7.51 3.90 5.09
CA GLY A 178 -6.59 4.37 6.13
C GLY A 178 -6.40 5.88 6.15
N ALA A 179 -6.06 6.44 5.01
CA ALA A 179 -5.87 7.89 4.89
C ALA A 179 -7.10 8.70 5.33
N SER A 180 -8.32 8.18 5.14
CA SER A 180 -9.55 8.90 5.48
C SER A 180 -9.76 9.03 6.99
N ALA A 181 -9.22 8.11 7.78
CA ALA A 181 -9.31 8.11 9.24
C ALA A 181 -8.34 9.10 9.90
N LEU A 182 -7.28 9.52 9.18
CA LEU A 182 -6.27 10.45 9.69
C LEU A 182 -6.79 11.89 9.67
N ASP A 183 -6.86 12.55 10.83
CA ASP A 183 -7.11 13.98 10.97
C ASP A 183 -5.80 14.75 10.73
N LEU A 184 -5.68 15.43 9.58
CA LEU A 184 -4.47 16.15 9.18
C LEU A 184 -4.17 17.36 10.07
N ASP A 185 -5.21 18.04 10.57
CA ASP A 185 -5.03 19.19 11.48
C ASP A 185 -4.50 18.71 12.84
N ALA A 186 -5.02 17.60 13.34
CA ALA A 186 -4.54 16.98 14.58
C ALA A 186 -3.14 16.35 14.42
N PHE A 187 -2.79 15.88 13.23
CA PHE A 187 -1.48 15.34 12.89
C PHE A 187 -0.41 16.44 12.82
N GLY A 188 -0.70 17.52 12.09
CA GLY A 188 0.06 18.77 12.10
C GLY A 188 1.48 18.66 11.55
N ALA A 189 1.69 17.85 10.51
CA ALA A 189 2.92 17.76 9.73
C ALA A 189 2.83 18.65 8.47
N ASP A 190 3.97 19.22 8.06
CA ASP A 190 4.09 19.97 6.80
C ASP A 190 4.30 19.04 5.60
N TYR A 191 5.05 17.96 5.81
CA TYR A 191 5.35 16.86 4.88
C TYR A 191 5.33 15.54 5.64
N ALA A 192 5.13 14.44 4.93
CA ALA A 192 5.19 13.12 5.57
C ALA A 192 5.86 12.08 4.67
N TYR A 193 6.15 10.93 5.25
CA TYR A 193 6.48 9.69 4.58
C TYR A 193 5.64 8.58 5.18
N THR A 194 5.03 7.74 4.36
CA THR A 194 4.62 6.41 4.79
C THR A 194 5.86 5.53 4.82
N ILE A 195 5.96 4.72 5.86
CA ILE A 195 7.01 3.71 6.00
C ILE A 195 6.29 2.39 5.83
N ASP A 196 6.25 1.91 4.59
CA ASP A 196 5.29 0.88 4.19
C ASP A 196 5.81 0.06 3.01
N GLY A 197 5.53 -1.25 3.00
CA GLY A 197 5.88 -2.15 1.92
C GLY A 197 7.32 -2.02 1.41
N GLY A 198 7.56 -2.53 0.20
CA GLY A 198 8.78 -2.27 -0.59
C GLY A 198 10.08 -2.91 -0.08
N GLU A 199 11.06 -3.01 -0.99
CA GLU A 199 12.40 -3.48 -0.69
C GLU A 199 13.22 -2.42 0.07
N GLU A 200 14.36 -2.83 0.65
CA GLU A 200 15.26 -1.88 1.31
C GLU A 200 15.78 -0.81 0.34
N GLY A 201 15.63 0.48 0.72
CA GLY A 201 16.02 1.61 -0.12
C GLY A 201 15.01 1.96 -1.22
N GLU A 202 13.85 1.32 -1.25
CA GLU A 202 12.76 1.68 -2.13
C GLU A 202 12.16 3.02 -1.71
N ILE A 203 11.95 3.89 -2.69
CA ILE A 203 11.34 5.20 -2.53
C ILE A 203 10.32 5.36 -3.63
N THR A 204 9.07 5.54 -3.27
CA THR A 204 7.97 5.66 -4.22
C THR A 204 7.29 7.01 -4.12
N TYR A 205 7.09 7.64 -5.28
CA TYR A 205 6.33 8.88 -5.43
C TYR A 205 5.37 8.85 -6.63
N GLU A 206 5.21 7.68 -7.22
CA GLU A 206 4.32 7.41 -8.35
C GLU A 206 3.51 6.15 -8.09
N ASN A 207 2.22 6.24 -8.30
CA ASN A 207 1.28 5.13 -8.22
C ASN A 207 0.31 5.18 -9.40
N PHE A 208 -0.54 4.17 -9.58
CA PHE A 208 -1.55 4.21 -10.61
C PHE A 208 -2.58 5.33 -10.42
N ASN A 209 -3.10 5.86 -11.54
CA ASN A 209 -4.45 6.39 -11.60
C ASN A 209 -5.42 5.21 -11.73
N ALA A 210 -6.54 5.24 -11.04
CA ALA A 210 -7.41 4.09 -10.86
C ALA A 210 -8.89 4.43 -11.01
N CYS A 211 -9.63 3.59 -11.73
CA CYS A 211 -11.08 3.57 -11.68
C CYS A 211 -11.63 2.14 -11.75
N ALA A 212 -12.83 1.98 -11.20
CA ALA A 212 -13.68 0.84 -11.47
C ALA A 212 -14.61 1.17 -12.64
N ALA A 213 -14.87 0.20 -13.51
CA ALA A 213 -15.83 0.32 -14.60
C ALA A 213 -16.81 -0.85 -14.56
N LYS A 214 -18.08 -0.54 -14.35
CA LYS A 214 -19.16 -1.52 -14.34
C LYS A 214 -19.98 -1.38 -15.60
N PHE A 215 -20.09 -2.49 -16.34
CA PHE A 215 -21.02 -2.64 -17.45
C PHE A 215 -22.24 -3.45 -17.03
N VAL A 216 -23.43 -2.95 -17.38
CA VAL A 216 -24.68 -3.68 -17.30
C VAL A 216 -25.17 -3.84 -18.74
N ILE A 217 -25.39 -5.08 -19.17
CA ILE A 217 -25.84 -5.40 -20.50
C ILE A 217 -27.28 -5.92 -20.42
N ASN A 218 -28.20 -5.21 -21.04
CA ASN A 218 -29.62 -5.55 -21.11
C ASN A 218 -29.92 -6.30 -22.40
N GLY A 219 -30.29 -7.55 -22.30
CA GLY A 219 -30.66 -8.39 -23.41
C GLY A 219 -32.16 -8.36 -23.69
N PHE A 220 -32.55 -9.02 -24.76
CA PHE A 220 -33.94 -9.26 -25.14
C PHE A 220 -34.12 -10.73 -25.50
N ASN A 221 -34.81 -11.50 -24.67
CA ASN A 221 -34.94 -12.93 -24.81
C ASN A 221 -36.26 -13.29 -25.56
N VAL A 222 -36.15 -14.22 -26.46
CA VAL A 222 -37.28 -14.86 -27.15
C VAL A 222 -36.96 -16.34 -27.36
N HIS A 223 -37.95 -17.14 -27.80
CA HIS A 223 -37.72 -18.55 -28.10
C HIS A 223 -36.62 -18.73 -29.16
N PRO A 224 -35.58 -19.55 -28.91
CA PRO A 224 -34.39 -19.64 -29.79
C PRO A 224 -34.74 -20.00 -31.25
N GLY A 225 -35.79 -20.80 -31.47
CA GLY A 225 -36.23 -21.16 -32.78
C GLY A 225 -36.82 -20.02 -33.62
N SER A 226 -37.16 -18.88 -33.00
CA SER A 226 -37.71 -17.66 -33.66
C SER A 226 -36.89 -16.42 -33.32
N ALA A 227 -35.63 -16.60 -32.91
CA ALA A 227 -34.78 -15.54 -32.40
C ALA A 227 -34.11 -14.68 -33.48
N LYS A 228 -34.17 -15.08 -34.76
CA LYS A 228 -33.52 -14.37 -35.86
C LYS A 228 -33.99 -12.91 -35.93
N ASP A 229 -33.04 -12.00 -35.95
CA ASP A 229 -33.24 -10.54 -36.03
C ASP A 229 -34.11 -9.93 -34.90
N THR A 230 -34.25 -10.68 -33.78
CA THR A 230 -35.09 -10.27 -32.64
C THR A 230 -34.38 -10.41 -31.32
N MET A 231 -33.73 -11.55 -31.06
CA MET A 231 -33.04 -11.78 -29.78
C MET A 231 -31.77 -10.94 -29.67
N VAL A 232 -31.57 -10.30 -28.51
CA VAL A 232 -30.30 -9.74 -28.07
C VAL A 232 -29.84 -10.56 -26.85
N ASN A 233 -28.84 -11.39 -27.03
CA ASN A 233 -28.30 -12.20 -25.94
C ASN A 233 -27.23 -11.40 -25.18
N ALA A 234 -27.52 -11.02 -23.93
CA ALA A 234 -26.64 -10.20 -23.11
C ALA A 234 -25.25 -10.84 -22.90
N LEU A 235 -25.16 -12.17 -22.79
CA LEU A 235 -23.88 -12.88 -22.66
C LEU A 235 -23.01 -12.75 -23.92
N ASN A 236 -23.64 -12.82 -25.12
CA ASN A 236 -22.91 -12.66 -26.38
C ASN A 236 -22.37 -11.22 -26.51
N VAL A 237 -23.19 -10.22 -26.13
CA VAL A 237 -22.77 -8.81 -26.14
C VAL A 237 -21.65 -8.57 -25.12
N ALA A 238 -21.74 -9.16 -23.93
CA ALA A 238 -20.69 -9.10 -22.93
C ALA A 238 -19.37 -9.70 -23.44
N TRP A 239 -19.43 -10.84 -24.09
CA TRP A 239 -18.26 -11.47 -24.70
C TRP A 239 -17.64 -10.60 -25.81
N GLU A 240 -18.49 -10.04 -26.68
CA GLU A 240 -18.05 -9.11 -27.73
C GLU A 240 -17.38 -7.87 -27.13
N LEU A 241 -17.98 -7.28 -26.08
CA LEU A 241 -17.39 -6.15 -25.34
C LEU A 241 -15.97 -6.48 -24.86
N HIS A 242 -15.81 -7.61 -24.18
CA HIS A 242 -14.50 -8.04 -23.67
C HIS A 242 -13.46 -8.20 -24.78
N GLN A 243 -13.87 -8.69 -25.95
CA GLN A 243 -12.97 -8.86 -27.09
C GLN A 243 -12.58 -7.55 -27.80
N MET A 244 -13.33 -6.47 -27.57
CA MET A 244 -12.98 -5.15 -28.10
C MET A 244 -11.84 -4.49 -27.32
N LEU A 245 -11.55 -4.93 -26.09
CA LEU A 245 -10.41 -4.46 -25.32
C LEU A 245 -9.10 -5.17 -25.73
N PRO A 246 -7.97 -4.46 -25.76
CA PRO A 246 -6.68 -5.03 -26.15
C PRO A 246 -6.29 -6.20 -25.23
N ALA A 247 -6.05 -7.38 -25.80
CA ALA A 247 -5.67 -8.56 -25.02
C ALA A 247 -4.28 -8.41 -24.37
N ALA A 248 -3.41 -7.56 -24.92
CA ALA A 248 -2.10 -7.27 -24.35
C ALA A 248 -2.16 -6.36 -23.11
N ASP A 249 -3.26 -5.60 -22.96
CA ASP A 249 -3.46 -4.66 -21.85
C ASP A 249 -4.18 -5.35 -20.67
N ARG A 250 -3.74 -6.54 -20.30
CA ARG A 250 -4.22 -7.27 -19.12
C ARG A 250 -3.12 -7.40 -18.10
N PRO A 251 -3.43 -7.52 -16.79
CA PRO A 251 -2.41 -7.62 -15.74
C PRO A 251 -1.38 -8.73 -16.00
N GLU A 252 -1.80 -9.86 -16.55
CA GLU A 252 -0.94 -10.99 -16.86
C GLU A 252 0.07 -10.74 -18.00
N HIS A 253 0.00 -9.58 -18.66
CA HIS A 253 0.85 -9.18 -19.79
C HIS A 253 1.53 -7.83 -19.59
N THR A 254 1.34 -7.18 -18.44
CA THR A 254 1.82 -5.82 -18.18
C THR A 254 2.73 -5.75 -16.97
N GLU A 255 3.75 -4.88 -17.02
CA GLU A 255 4.71 -4.65 -15.95
C GLU A 255 5.10 -3.17 -15.84
N GLY A 256 5.82 -2.79 -14.79
CA GLY A 256 6.36 -1.43 -14.60
C GLY A 256 5.28 -0.36 -14.73
N TYR A 257 5.45 0.56 -15.66
CA TYR A 257 4.54 1.69 -15.92
C TYR A 257 3.33 1.34 -16.83
N GLU A 258 3.26 0.12 -17.34
CA GLU A 258 2.20 -0.28 -18.27
C GLU A 258 0.85 -0.39 -17.57
N GLY A 259 -0.16 0.31 -18.11
CA GLY A 259 -1.53 0.26 -17.62
C GLY A 259 -2.29 -0.95 -18.13
N PHE A 260 -3.46 -1.23 -17.53
CA PHE A 260 -4.27 -2.40 -17.89
C PHE A 260 -5.78 -2.20 -17.72
N TYR A 261 -6.54 -3.12 -18.35
CA TYR A 261 -7.93 -3.44 -18.05
C TYR A 261 -7.99 -4.84 -17.45
N HIS A 262 -8.46 -4.96 -16.23
CA HIS A 262 -8.62 -6.26 -15.55
C HIS A 262 -10.09 -6.56 -15.31
N LEU A 263 -10.62 -7.60 -15.98
CA LEU A 263 -11.94 -8.12 -15.72
C LEU A 263 -11.92 -8.90 -14.40
N THR A 264 -12.61 -8.38 -13.39
CA THR A 264 -12.63 -8.97 -12.04
C THR A 264 -13.85 -9.86 -11.79
N ASP A 265 -14.96 -9.53 -12.44
CA ASP A 265 -16.19 -10.33 -12.34
C ASP A 265 -16.99 -10.26 -13.64
N MET A 266 -17.62 -11.38 -13.99
CA MET A 266 -18.57 -11.48 -15.10
C MET A 266 -19.65 -12.50 -14.78
N SER A 267 -20.90 -12.05 -14.75
CA SER A 267 -22.05 -12.91 -14.47
C SER A 267 -23.25 -12.55 -15.34
N GLY A 268 -24.20 -13.47 -15.49
CA GLY A 268 -25.44 -13.15 -16.19
C GLY A 268 -26.13 -14.31 -16.88
N ASN A 269 -27.12 -13.94 -17.72
CA ASN A 269 -27.91 -14.83 -18.56
C ASN A 269 -28.30 -14.12 -19.88
N VAL A 270 -29.21 -14.67 -20.65
CA VAL A 270 -29.65 -14.09 -21.93
C VAL A 270 -30.27 -12.70 -21.78
N GLU A 271 -30.98 -12.44 -20.68
CA GLU A 271 -31.71 -11.18 -20.45
C GLU A 271 -30.86 -10.09 -19.82
N LYS A 272 -29.85 -10.46 -19.00
CA LYS A 272 -29.00 -9.51 -18.32
C LYS A 272 -27.62 -10.11 -18.08
N ALA A 273 -26.56 -9.32 -18.31
CA ALA A 273 -25.21 -9.64 -17.89
C ALA A 273 -24.58 -8.41 -17.19
N GLU A 274 -23.68 -8.68 -16.27
CA GLU A 274 -22.88 -7.66 -15.60
C GLU A 274 -21.40 -8.01 -15.74
N MET A 275 -20.55 -6.98 -15.90
CA MET A 275 -19.10 -7.12 -15.94
C MET A 275 -18.49 -6.04 -15.10
N GLN A 276 -17.44 -6.38 -14.33
CA GLN A 276 -16.69 -5.43 -13.53
C GLN A 276 -15.23 -5.43 -13.97
N TYR A 277 -14.71 -4.25 -14.20
CA TYR A 277 -13.31 -4.01 -14.52
C TYR A 277 -12.68 -3.08 -13.50
N ILE A 278 -11.42 -3.31 -13.18
CA ILE A 278 -10.53 -2.28 -12.67
C ILE A 278 -9.62 -1.82 -13.82
N VAL A 279 -9.43 -0.50 -13.91
CA VAL A 279 -8.63 0.15 -14.96
C VAL A 279 -7.53 0.94 -14.28
N ARG A 280 -6.32 0.77 -14.73
CA ARG A 280 -5.11 1.35 -14.14
C ARG A 280 -4.19 1.91 -15.22
N ASP A 281 -3.58 3.04 -14.95
CA ASP A 281 -2.47 3.58 -15.74
C ASP A 281 -1.69 4.61 -14.90
N HIS A 282 -0.36 4.66 -15.02
CA HIS A 282 0.45 5.67 -14.35
C HIS A 282 0.32 7.04 -15.03
N ASP A 283 0.28 7.06 -16.37
CA ASP A 283 0.10 8.29 -17.13
C ASP A 283 -1.37 8.74 -17.14
N LEU A 284 -1.63 9.96 -16.68
CA LEU A 284 -2.99 10.50 -16.60
C LEU A 284 -3.65 10.61 -17.98
N ALA A 285 -2.90 10.96 -19.02
CA ALA A 285 -3.46 11.09 -20.37
C ALA A 285 -3.82 9.71 -20.95
N ALA A 286 -2.99 8.70 -20.73
CA ALA A 286 -3.28 7.32 -21.10
C ALA A 286 -4.47 6.78 -20.30
N PHE A 287 -4.57 7.05 -19.00
CA PHE A 287 -5.71 6.69 -18.17
C PHE A 287 -7.02 7.30 -18.68
N GLU A 288 -7.03 8.59 -19.01
CA GLU A 288 -8.19 9.25 -19.61
C GLU A 288 -8.56 8.67 -20.98
N LEU A 289 -7.56 8.25 -21.76
CA LEU A 289 -7.79 7.58 -23.04
C LEU A 289 -8.47 6.20 -22.81
N ARG A 290 -8.02 5.42 -21.81
CA ARG A 290 -8.66 4.15 -21.44
C ARG A 290 -10.14 4.34 -21.08
N LYS A 291 -10.47 5.35 -20.29
CA LYS A 291 -11.88 5.66 -19.96
C LYS A 291 -12.69 6.07 -21.20
N LYS A 292 -12.09 6.81 -22.15
CA LYS A 292 -12.75 7.16 -23.42
C LYS A 292 -12.98 5.93 -24.29
N GLU A 293 -12.07 4.96 -24.29
CA GLU A 293 -12.22 3.70 -25.02
C GLU A 293 -13.39 2.89 -24.50
N LEU A 294 -13.56 2.75 -23.18
CA LEU A 294 -14.73 2.09 -22.59
C LEU A 294 -16.06 2.75 -23.03
N LYS A 295 -16.12 4.09 -23.01
CA LYS A 295 -17.28 4.85 -23.50
C LYS A 295 -17.52 4.66 -24.99
N HIS A 296 -16.44 4.57 -25.77
CA HIS A 296 -16.55 4.30 -27.20
C HIS A 296 -17.10 2.90 -27.48
N ILE A 297 -16.64 1.89 -26.76
CA ILE A 297 -17.16 0.51 -26.86
C ILE A 297 -18.65 0.48 -26.53
N GLN A 298 -19.07 1.13 -25.44
CA GLN A 298 -20.48 1.28 -25.10
C GLN A 298 -21.28 1.88 -26.26
N ALA A 299 -20.81 2.98 -26.85
CA ALA A 299 -21.49 3.65 -27.94
C ALA A 299 -21.59 2.77 -29.21
N VAL A 300 -20.54 2.03 -29.55
CA VAL A 300 -20.51 1.12 -30.69
C VAL A 300 -21.52 -0.01 -30.50
N LEU A 301 -21.57 -0.62 -29.31
CA LEU A 301 -22.49 -1.72 -29.02
C LEU A 301 -23.94 -1.25 -28.94
N ASN A 302 -24.20 -0.07 -28.36
CA ASN A 302 -25.55 0.53 -28.39
C ASN A 302 -25.98 0.89 -29.82
N GLY A 303 -25.07 1.35 -30.67
CA GLY A 303 -25.35 1.56 -32.10
C GLY A 303 -25.69 0.29 -32.86
N ARG A 304 -25.15 -0.87 -32.41
CA ARG A 304 -25.38 -2.19 -33.05
C ARG A 304 -26.66 -2.89 -32.54
N TYR A 305 -26.86 -2.86 -31.23
CA TYR A 305 -27.89 -3.65 -30.55
C TYR A 305 -29.09 -2.83 -30.08
N GLY A 306 -29.03 -1.53 -30.14
CA GLY A 306 -30.05 -0.58 -29.69
C GLY A 306 -29.61 0.22 -28.46
N GLU A 307 -30.12 1.45 -28.36
CA GLU A 307 -29.80 2.34 -27.23
C GLU A 307 -30.25 1.73 -25.90
N GLY A 308 -29.41 1.82 -24.88
CA GLY A 308 -29.66 1.24 -23.55
C GLY A 308 -29.33 -0.25 -23.41
N THR A 309 -28.87 -0.91 -24.50
CA THR A 309 -28.39 -2.30 -24.40
C THR A 309 -27.17 -2.41 -23.49
N VAL A 310 -26.24 -1.46 -23.57
CA VAL A 310 -25.04 -1.42 -22.72
C VAL A 310 -25.03 -0.13 -21.92
N GLU A 311 -25.04 -0.28 -20.60
CA GLU A 311 -24.88 0.81 -19.65
C GLU A 311 -23.47 0.73 -19.04
N LEU A 312 -22.80 1.87 -18.88
CA LEU A 312 -21.46 1.98 -18.29
C LEU A 312 -21.46 2.96 -17.13
N THR A 313 -20.96 2.52 -15.99
CA THR A 313 -20.65 3.37 -14.85
C THR A 313 -19.14 3.32 -14.61
N ILE A 314 -18.48 4.49 -14.54
CA ILE A 314 -17.07 4.63 -14.19
C ILE A 314 -16.98 5.38 -12.87
N THR A 315 -16.31 4.77 -11.88
CA THR A 315 -16.07 5.36 -10.56
C THR A 315 -14.57 5.52 -10.36
N GLU A 316 -14.08 6.76 -10.25
CA GLU A 316 -12.69 7.03 -9.91
C GLU A 316 -12.41 6.56 -8.47
N GLN A 317 -11.24 5.99 -8.23
CA GLN A 317 -10.82 5.45 -6.94
C GLN A 317 -9.69 6.27 -6.33
N TYR A 318 -8.58 6.40 -7.05
CA TYR A 318 -7.42 7.19 -6.62
C TYR A 318 -6.64 7.69 -7.84
N ARG A 319 -5.68 8.60 -7.60
CA ARG A 319 -4.83 9.21 -8.62
C ARG A 319 -3.36 9.02 -8.29
N ASN A 320 -2.51 9.16 -9.32
CA ASN A 320 -1.07 9.16 -9.16
C ASN A 320 -0.62 10.38 -8.35
N MET A 321 0.05 10.12 -7.22
CA MET A 321 0.51 11.16 -6.29
C MET A 321 1.64 12.03 -6.86
N SER A 322 2.28 11.64 -7.96
CA SER A 322 3.41 12.39 -8.53
C SER A 322 3.07 13.85 -8.78
N GLU A 323 1.83 14.19 -9.20
CA GLU A 323 1.42 15.58 -9.38
C GLU A 323 1.49 16.42 -8.09
N LYS A 324 1.37 15.77 -6.93
CA LYS A 324 1.44 16.41 -5.61
C LYS A 324 2.85 16.40 -5.02
N ILE A 325 3.66 15.40 -5.38
CA ILE A 325 5.04 15.26 -4.89
C ILE A 325 6.04 16.08 -5.70
N LEU A 326 5.87 16.18 -7.02
CA LEU A 326 6.80 16.92 -7.89
C LEU A 326 7.05 18.38 -7.47
N PRO A 327 6.05 19.16 -6.99
CA PRO A 327 6.30 20.50 -6.44
C PRO A 327 7.17 20.52 -5.18
N HIS A 328 7.29 19.37 -4.50
CA HIS A 328 8.03 19.15 -3.25
C HIS A 328 9.11 18.08 -3.43
N PHE A 329 9.81 18.09 -4.57
CA PHE A 329 10.71 17.00 -4.96
C PHE A 329 11.91 16.82 -4.01
N HIS A 330 12.18 17.81 -3.15
CA HIS A 330 13.13 17.68 -2.04
C HIS A 330 12.82 16.47 -1.12
N LEU A 331 11.56 16.01 -1.06
CA LEU A 331 11.18 14.79 -0.34
C LEU A 331 11.94 13.57 -0.90
N ILE A 332 11.96 13.46 -2.21
CA ILE A 332 12.64 12.36 -2.91
C ILE A 332 14.16 12.53 -2.89
N GLU A 333 14.65 13.75 -3.10
CA GLU A 333 16.09 14.03 -3.07
C GLU A 333 16.71 13.77 -1.70
N ASN A 334 16.02 14.16 -0.62
CA ASN A 334 16.47 13.90 0.75
C ASN A 334 16.48 12.40 1.07
N ALA A 335 15.44 11.66 0.68
CA ALA A 335 15.38 10.21 0.90
C ALA A 335 16.48 9.48 0.10
N LYS A 336 16.69 9.84 -1.19
CA LYS A 336 17.78 9.31 -2.01
C LYS A 336 19.15 9.56 -1.40
N ALA A 337 19.40 10.79 -1.01
CA ALA A 337 20.68 11.16 -0.44
C ALA A 337 20.93 10.49 0.93
N ALA A 338 19.88 10.31 1.75
CA ALA A 338 19.98 9.56 2.99
C ALA A 338 20.30 8.08 2.75
N ALA A 339 19.69 7.45 1.73
CA ALA A 339 20.00 6.08 1.33
C ALA A 339 21.47 5.94 0.89
N GLU A 340 21.95 6.85 0.04
CA GLU A 340 23.33 6.84 -0.46
C GLU A 340 24.35 7.02 0.66
N GLU A 341 24.06 7.84 1.68
CA GLU A 341 24.93 8.08 2.85
C GLU A 341 25.17 6.83 3.69
N ILE A 342 24.17 5.94 3.78
CA ILE A 342 24.30 4.67 4.50
C ILE A 342 24.76 3.52 3.60
N GLY A 343 25.10 3.81 2.33
CA GLY A 343 25.57 2.83 1.37
C GLY A 343 24.48 2.01 0.70
N LEU A 344 23.21 2.37 0.87
CA LEU A 344 22.09 1.80 0.11
C LEU A 344 22.01 2.43 -1.29
N LYS A 345 21.64 1.63 -2.27
CA LYS A 345 21.28 2.12 -3.60
C LYS A 345 19.80 2.52 -3.57
N PRO A 346 19.46 3.80 -3.77
CA PRO A 346 18.06 4.18 -3.87
C PRO A 346 17.36 3.47 -5.04
N LEU A 347 16.20 2.88 -4.78
CA LEU A 347 15.35 2.24 -5.77
C LEU A 347 14.11 3.10 -5.97
N ILE A 348 14.05 3.83 -7.08
CA ILE A 348 12.85 4.61 -7.42
C ILE A 348 11.96 3.73 -8.28
N VAL A 349 10.85 3.30 -7.72
CA VAL A 349 9.89 2.39 -8.39
C VAL A 349 8.47 2.94 -8.30
N PRO A 350 7.64 2.73 -9.32
CA PRO A 350 6.22 3.06 -9.23
C PRO A 350 5.45 1.93 -8.55
N VAL A 351 4.51 2.26 -7.67
CA VAL A 351 3.56 1.29 -7.13
C VAL A 351 2.46 1.01 -8.15
N ARG A 352 2.19 -0.27 -8.38
CA ARG A 352 1.10 -0.73 -9.25
C ARG A 352 -0.23 -0.89 -8.49
N GLY A 353 -0.48 0.00 -7.53
CA GLY A 353 -1.64 0.03 -6.66
C GLY A 353 -1.95 1.45 -6.19
N GLY A 354 -2.65 1.58 -5.09
CA GLY A 354 -2.81 2.79 -4.30
C GLY A 354 -2.02 2.66 -3.00
N THR A 355 -1.80 3.77 -2.29
CA THR A 355 -1.17 3.82 -0.97
C THR A 355 -1.87 4.89 -0.13
N ASP A 356 -1.76 4.82 1.19
CA ASP A 356 -2.18 5.91 2.08
C ASP A 356 -1.46 7.22 1.72
N GLY A 357 -0.16 7.15 1.37
CA GLY A 357 0.63 8.29 0.94
C GLY A 357 0.04 9.01 -0.27
N ALA A 358 -0.47 8.26 -1.25
CA ALA A 358 -1.14 8.83 -2.41
C ALA A 358 -2.42 9.59 -2.02
N GLN A 359 -3.27 9.01 -1.17
CA GLN A 359 -4.51 9.65 -0.72
C GLN A 359 -4.21 10.89 0.13
N LEU A 360 -3.25 10.82 1.05
CA LEU A 360 -2.81 11.93 1.90
C LEU A 360 -2.26 13.09 1.07
N SER A 361 -1.51 12.79 0.01
CA SER A 361 -0.97 13.80 -0.92
C SER A 361 -2.09 14.60 -1.59
N PHE A 362 -3.19 13.95 -1.98
CA PHE A 362 -4.37 14.65 -2.52
C PHE A 362 -5.19 15.39 -1.47
N ARG A 363 -5.08 15.03 -0.19
CA ARG A 363 -5.66 15.77 0.93
C ARG A 363 -4.82 16.97 1.38
N GLY A 364 -3.67 17.21 0.75
CA GLY A 364 -2.81 18.37 0.98
C GLY A 364 -1.57 18.12 1.83
N LEU A 365 -1.27 16.86 2.15
CA LEU A 365 -0.05 16.44 2.85
C LEU A 365 0.84 15.66 1.86
N PRO A 366 1.85 16.27 1.21
CA PRO A 366 2.76 15.55 0.33
C PRO A 366 3.46 14.42 1.09
N CYS A 367 3.22 13.17 0.66
CA CYS A 367 3.60 11.97 1.40
C CYS A 367 4.04 10.86 0.45
N PRO A 368 5.33 10.79 0.05
CA PRO A 368 5.89 9.64 -0.66
C PRO A 368 6.10 8.46 0.30
N ASP A 369 6.32 7.26 -0.27
CA ASP A 369 6.52 6.05 0.50
C ASP A 369 8.01 5.67 0.58
N ILE A 370 8.44 5.09 1.70
CA ILE A 370 9.76 4.49 1.94
C ILE A 370 9.56 3.03 2.34
N GLY A 371 10.23 2.12 1.63
CA GLY A 371 10.11 0.68 1.84
C GLY A 371 10.72 0.20 3.17
N THR A 372 10.03 -0.75 3.82
CA THR A 372 10.44 -1.38 5.09
C THR A 372 11.50 -2.47 4.92
N GLY A 373 11.76 -2.93 3.71
CA GLY A 373 12.74 -3.98 3.42
C GLY A 373 12.22 -5.41 3.49
N GLY A 374 10.88 -5.59 3.40
CA GLY A 374 10.25 -6.91 3.38
C GLY A 374 9.91 -7.38 1.96
N TYR A 375 9.39 -8.60 1.86
CA TYR A 375 9.12 -9.27 0.59
C TYR A 375 7.92 -10.20 0.67
N ALA A 376 7.31 -10.48 -0.48
CA ALA A 376 6.25 -11.47 -0.70
C ALA A 376 5.03 -11.25 0.21
N TYR A 377 4.63 -10.00 0.38
CA TYR A 377 3.50 -9.54 1.18
C TYR A 377 2.18 -10.23 0.79
N HIS A 378 1.16 -10.08 1.62
CA HIS A 378 -0.22 -10.58 1.43
C HIS A 378 -0.33 -12.09 1.32
N GLY A 379 0.66 -12.85 1.84
CA GLY A 379 0.61 -14.30 1.77
C GLY A 379 1.55 -15.03 2.73
N PRO A 380 1.54 -16.37 2.67
CA PRO A 380 2.27 -17.21 3.60
C PRO A 380 3.79 -17.23 3.41
N TYR A 381 4.28 -16.60 2.36
CA TYR A 381 5.70 -16.47 2.03
C TYR A 381 6.30 -15.13 2.45
N GLU A 382 5.52 -14.29 3.08
CA GLU A 382 5.96 -12.99 3.58
C GLU A 382 7.16 -13.14 4.52
N HIS A 383 8.19 -12.34 4.27
CA HIS A 383 9.44 -12.40 5.02
C HIS A 383 10.18 -11.07 4.98
N ILE A 384 10.99 -10.85 6.00
CA ILE A 384 11.85 -9.67 6.16
C ILE A 384 13.14 -10.08 6.83
N THR A 385 14.19 -9.24 6.79
CA THR A 385 15.41 -9.46 7.56
C THR A 385 15.60 -8.40 8.65
N ALA A 386 16.21 -8.79 9.75
CA ALA A 386 16.54 -7.85 10.82
C ALA A 386 17.47 -6.73 10.32
N GLU A 387 18.37 -7.05 9.42
CA GLU A 387 19.33 -6.12 8.82
C GLU A 387 18.66 -5.14 7.84
N SER A 388 17.64 -5.58 7.06
CA SER A 388 16.85 -4.68 6.23
C SER A 388 16.13 -3.64 7.07
N MET A 389 15.49 -4.06 8.18
CA MET A 389 14.84 -3.15 9.11
C MET A 389 15.81 -2.16 9.75
N ASP A 390 17.03 -2.59 10.13
CA ASP A 390 18.04 -1.67 10.64
C ASP A 390 18.44 -0.62 9.58
N LEU A 391 18.57 -1.02 8.31
CA LEU A 391 18.88 -0.10 7.21
C LEU A 391 17.72 0.89 6.96
N SER A 392 16.46 0.47 7.06
CA SER A 392 15.30 1.37 6.96
C SER A 392 15.29 2.37 8.13
N VAL A 393 15.60 1.94 9.35
CA VAL A 393 15.76 2.84 10.51
C VAL A 393 16.85 3.88 10.24
N ASP A 394 18.01 3.47 9.74
CA ASP A 394 19.12 4.37 9.43
C ASP A 394 18.76 5.35 8.30
N LEU A 395 18.02 4.88 7.28
CA LEU A 395 17.49 5.72 6.20
C LEU A 395 16.57 6.80 6.73
N ILE A 396 15.57 6.43 7.54
CA ILE A 396 14.62 7.38 8.13
C ILE A 396 15.35 8.40 9.01
N LEU A 397 16.29 7.97 9.85
CA LEU A 397 17.14 8.87 10.64
C LEU A 397 17.95 9.84 9.76
N GLY A 398 18.47 9.37 8.64
CA GLY A 398 19.17 10.19 7.64
C GLY A 398 18.26 11.27 7.05
N VAL A 399 17.03 10.91 6.68
CA VAL A 399 16.00 11.84 6.18
C VAL A 399 15.72 12.93 7.23
N LEU A 400 15.42 12.54 8.47
CA LEU A 400 15.10 13.48 9.55
C LEU A 400 16.25 14.44 9.87
N LYS A 401 17.50 13.97 9.86
CA LYS A 401 18.71 14.81 10.02
C LYS A 401 18.82 15.87 8.92
N ARG A 402 18.47 15.52 7.66
CA ARG A 402 18.48 16.46 6.54
C ARG A 402 17.43 17.55 6.73
N TYR A 403 16.23 17.18 7.19
CA TYR A 403 15.17 18.15 7.48
C TYR A 403 15.49 19.05 8.67
N ALA A 404 16.23 18.59 9.67
CA ALA A 404 16.72 19.45 10.76
C ALA A 404 17.55 20.64 10.24
N SER A 405 18.25 20.46 9.11
CA SER A 405 19.09 21.52 8.50
C SER A 405 18.41 22.17 7.28
N PHE A 406 17.19 21.77 6.95
CA PHE A 406 16.46 22.23 5.75
C PHE A 406 15.90 23.64 5.96
N LYS A 407 16.17 24.53 5.01
CA LYS A 407 15.54 25.86 4.95
C LYS A 407 14.62 25.92 3.75
N ALA A 408 13.33 26.12 3.98
CA ALA A 408 12.38 26.31 2.92
C ALA A 408 12.77 27.55 2.08
N GLY A 409 13.15 27.33 0.80
CA GLY A 409 13.47 28.39 -0.14
C GLY A 409 14.95 28.50 -0.59
N GLU A 410 15.81 27.57 -0.21
CA GLU A 410 17.15 27.40 -0.80
C GLU A 410 17.15 26.37 -1.93
#